data_c519891992293c52fa174a69f128b896
#
_entry.id   c519891992293c52fa174a69f128b896
#
_cell.length_a   1.000
_cell.length_b   1.000
_cell.length_c   1.000
_cell.angle_alpha   90.00
_cell.angle_beta   90.00
_cell.angle_gamma   90.00
#
_symmetry.space_group_name_H-M   'P 1'
#
loop_
_entity.id
_entity.type
_entity.pdbx_description
1 polymer ?
#
loop_
_entity_poly.entity_id
_entity_poly.type
_entity_poly.pdbx_seq_one_letter_code
_entity_poly.pdbx_strand_id
1 'polypeptide(L)'
;MADIQASIDTAVAFAKKWEGLYSGSPNSSKKVSDSVSLDTPIYAYYDSLGGVWTIGWGNTYYANGSKVKQGDKITKGEADDMITWEMTQKESEVSKFVDPSNLTNNEYAALLSFAYNAGSYGLKKTSIDESLKNKSRQETANLIKDSVLTAGGNYSQGLKNRRIDESKLFLGEYNELYSLYLRNSGSVNVATIGILLIVITLYLRRRFKK
;
A
#
# COMPACT_ATOMS: atom_id res chain seq x y z
N MET A 1 -20.90 -3.48 -7.02
CA MET A 1 -20.80 -3.07 -5.59
C MET A 1 -19.56 -3.70 -5.01
N ALA A 2 -18.71 -2.89 -4.36
CA ALA A 2 -17.54 -3.43 -3.68
C ALA A 2 -17.95 -4.28 -2.46
N ASP A 3 -17.31 -5.43 -2.32
CA ASP A 3 -17.27 -6.18 -1.07
C ASP A 3 -16.26 -5.50 -0.15
N ILE A 4 -16.73 -5.01 1.00
CA ILE A 4 -15.92 -4.22 1.93
C ILE A 4 -14.74 -5.03 2.46
N GLN A 5 -14.97 -6.28 2.90
CA GLN A 5 -13.89 -7.11 3.45
C GLN A 5 -12.86 -7.45 2.37
N ALA A 6 -13.29 -7.86 1.18
CA ALA A 6 -12.38 -8.14 0.08
C ALA A 6 -11.58 -6.90 -0.36
N SER A 7 -12.17 -5.71 -0.26
CA SER A 7 -11.48 -4.44 -0.53
C SER A 7 -10.44 -4.12 0.53
N ILE A 8 -10.75 -4.33 1.81
CA ILE A 8 -9.81 -4.19 2.93
C ILE A 8 -8.64 -5.16 2.75
N ASP A 9 -8.91 -6.45 2.51
CA ASP A 9 -7.87 -7.47 2.32
C ASP A 9 -6.94 -7.13 1.15
N THR A 10 -7.51 -6.66 0.04
CA THR A 10 -6.75 -6.19 -1.13
C THR A 10 -5.88 -4.97 -0.80
N ALA A 11 -6.44 -4.00 -0.07
CA ALA A 11 -5.72 -2.79 0.35
C ALA A 11 -4.58 -3.12 1.32
N VAL A 12 -4.79 -4.03 2.28
CA VAL A 12 -3.77 -4.52 3.22
C VAL A 12 -2.64 -5.20 2.46
N ALA A 13 -2.96 -6.15 1.56
CA ALA A 13 -1.96 -6.84 0.75
C ALA A 13 -1.15 -5.86 -0.10
N PHE A 14 -1.79 -4.85 -0.67
CA PHE A 14 -1.14 -3.78 -1.43
C PHE A 14 -0.26 -2.90 -0.52
N ALA A 15 -0.76 -2.45 0.63
CA ALA A 15 -0.01 -1.59 1.56
C ALA A 15 1.25 -2.28 2.09
N LYS A 16 1.19 -3.56 2.48
CA LYS A 16 2.34 -4.35 2.93
C LYS A 16 3.52 -4.32 1.95
N LYS A 17 3.26 -4.29 0.64
CA LYS A 17 4.31 -4.21 -0.40
C LYS A 17 5.03 -2.87 -0.40
N TRP A 18 4.33 -1.80 -0.03
CA TRP A 18 4.88 -0.45 0.00
C TRP A 18 5.55 -0.11 1.33
N GLU A 19 4.94 -0.49 2.45
CA GLU A 19 5.50 -0.22 3.78
C GLU A 19 6.73 -1.09 4.07
N GLY A 20 6.67 -2.39 3.75
CA GLY A 20 7.68 -3.36 4.13
C GLY A 20 7.59 -3.71 5.62
N LEU A 21 7.92 -4.96 5.95
CA LEU A 21 8.04 -5.41 7.33
C LEU A 21 9.46 -5.15 7.83
N TYR A 22 9.61 -4.39 8.90
CA TYR A 22 10.91 -4.13 9.52
C TYR A 22 10.92 -4.61 10.98
N SER A 23 12.06 -5.15 11.37
CA SER A 23 12.36 -5.51 12.76
C SER A 23 13.73 -4.96 13.12
N GLY A 24 13.91 -4.45 14.33
CA GLY A 24 15.15 -3.77 14.61
C GLY A 24 15.56 -3.63 16.06
N SER A 25 16.35 -2.61 16.27
CA SER A 25 16.88 -2.16 17.54
C SER A 25 16.93 -0.62 17.54
N PRO A 26 17.33 0.04 18.65
CA PRO A 26 17.39 1.49 18.73
C PRO A 26 18.18 2.18 17.60
N ASN A 27 19.19 1.50 17.04
CA ASN A 27 20.12 2.09 16.09
C ASN A 27 20.13 1.40 14.72
N SER A 28 19.28 0.40 14.50
CA SER A 28 19.21 -0.33 13.22
C SER A 28 17.87 -0.99 13.01
N SER A 29 17.44 -1.05 11.76
CA SER A 29 16.30 -1.87 11.35
C SER A 29 16.71 -2.75 10.18
N LYS A 30 16.12 -3.94 10.10
CA LYS A 30 16.30 -4.86 8.97
C LYS A 30 14.94 -5.18 8.39
N LYS A 31 14.87 -5.20 7.07
CA LYS A 31 13.67 -5.69 6.37
C LYS A 31 13.54 -7.19 6.62
N VAL A 32 12.35 -7.61 7.02
CA VAL A 32 11.96 -9.00 7.25
C VAL A 32 11.10 -9.45 6.06
N SER A 33 11.25 -10.71 5.64
CA SER A 33 10.36 -11.26 4.61
C SER A 33 8.94 -11.40 5.14
N ASP A 34 7.94 -11.07 4.30
CA ASP A 34 6.53 -11.30 4.65
C ASP A 34 6.19 -12.80 4.75
N SER A 35 7.01 -13.67 4.17
CA SER A 35 6.82 -15.14 4.20
C SER A 35 7.32 -15.83 5.47
N VAL A 36 7.83 -15.09 6.47
CA VAL A 36 8.24 -15.72 7.75
C VAL A 36 7.02 -16.21 8.53
N SER A 37 7.26 -17.18 9.46
CA SER A 37 6.22 -17.70 10.35
C SER A 37 5.49 -16.58 11.10
N LEU A 38 4.19 -16.74 11.32
CA LEU A 38 3.37 -15.82 12.10
C LEU A 38 3.88 -15.61 13.54
N ASP A 39 4.60 -16.59 14.10
CA ASP A 39 5.21 -16.51 15.43
C ASP A 39 6.56 -15.78 15.44
N THR A 40 7.08 -15.39 14.25
CA THR A 40 8.37 -14.69 14.16
C THR A 40 8.33 -13.39 14.96
N PRO A 41 9.29 -13.16 15.88
CA PRO A 41 9.33 -11.94 16.67
C PRO A 41 9.74 -10.74 15.81
N ILE A 42 8.99 -9.67 15.95
CA ILE A 42 9.22 -8.37 15.33
C ILE A 42 9.47 -7.35 16.44
N TYR A 43 10.61 -6.70 16.40
CA TYR A 43 11.05 -5.75 17.40
C TYR A 43 10.89 -4.31 16.91
N ALA A 44 10.51 -3.41 17.81
CA ALA A 44 10.45 -1.99 17.51
C ALA A 44 11.83 -1.43 17.14
N TYR A 45 11.84 -0.48 16.22
CA TYR A 45 13.01 0.28 15.80
C TYR A 45 12.71 1.78 15.85
N TYR A 46 13.76 2.59 15.96
CA TYR A 46 13.61 4.04 15.91
C TYR A 46 13.70 4.50 14.46
N ASP A 47 12.61 5.08 13.95
CA ASP A 47 12.62 5.75 12.65
C ASP A 47 13.21 7.16 12.83
N SER A 48 14.47 7.33 12.40
CA SER A 48 15.16 8.60 12.53
C SER A 48 14.60 9.72 11.65
N LEU A 49 13.90 9.39 10.56
CA LEU A 49 13.27 10.39 9.69
C LEU A 49 11.96 10.89 10.31
N GLY A 50 11.18 9.99 10.89
CA GLY A 50 9.93 10.34 11.59
C GLY A 50 10.14 10.77 13.04
N GLY A 51 11.30 10.48 13.63
CA GLY A 51 11.60 10.78 15.04
C GLY A 51 10.76 9.97 16.02
N VAL A 52 10.31 8.76 15.65
CA VAL A 52 9.37 7.95 16.41
C VAL A 52 9.78 6.48 16.46
N TRP A 53 9.35 5.79 17.52
CA TRP A 53 9.43 4.33 17.60
C TRP A 53 8.35 3.71 16.74
N THR A 54 8.77 2.74 15.93
CA THR A 54 7.95 2.10 14.89
C THR A 54 8.08 0.59 15.01
N ILE A 55 7.01 -0.14 14.73
CA ILE A 55 6.97 -1.61 14.79
C ILE A 55 6.15 -2.17 13.61
N GLY A 56 6.42 -3.40 13.22
CA GLY A 56 5.63 -4.08 12.20
C GLY A 56 5.69 -3.41 10.83
N TRP A 57 4.55 -3.08 10.28
CA TRP A 57 4.36 -2.49 8.95
C TRP A 57 4.41 -0.95 8.93
N GLY A 58 5.07 -0.35 9.90
CA GLY A 58 5.16 1.11 10.01
C GLY A 58 4.30 1.70 11.12
N ASN A 59 3.76 0.86 12.00
CA ASN A 59 2.87 1.29 13.08
C ASN A 59 3.64 2.05 14.18
N THR A 60 3.11 3.18 14.61
CA THR A 60 3.66 3.99 15.72
C THR A 60 2.77 3.97 16.96
N TYR A 61 1.57 3.40 16.83
CA TYR A 61 0.58 3.19 17.89
C TYR A 61 -0.03 1.80 17.81
N TYR A 62 -0.45 1.30 18.93
CA TYR A 62 -1.28 0.11 19.06
C TYR A 62 -2.78 0.47 18.97
N ALA A 63 -3.64 -0.54 18.74
CA ALA A 63 -5.10 -0.35 18.65
C ALA A 63 -5.72 0.28 19.92
N ASN A 64 -5.10 0.10 21.07
CA ASN A 64 -5.53 0.71 22.33
C ASN A 64 -5.08 2.18 22.50
N GLY A 65 -4.44 2.77 21.49
CA GLY A 65 -3.95 4.16 21.49
C GLY A 65 -2.60 4.36 22.19
N SER A 66 -1.97 3.32 22.75
CA SER A 66 -0.63 3.44 23.32
C SER A 66 0.43 3.57 22.24
N LYS A 67 1.46 4.39 22.50
CA LYS A 67 2.59 4.56 21.57
C LYS A 67 3.52 3.35 21.61
N VAL A 68 4.07 3.02 20.45
CA VAL A 68 5.22 2.10 20.34
C VAL A 68 6.42 2.71 21.08
N LYS A 69 7.17 1.88 21.80
CA LYS A 69 8.31 2.27 22.63
C LYS A 69 9.53 1.41 22.31
N GLN A 70 10.67 1.88 22.79
CA GLN A 70 11.90 1.10 22.79
C GLN A 70 11.71 -0.22 23.53
N GLY A 71 12.14 -1.33 22.91
CA GLY A 71 12.06 -2.66 23.50
C GLY A 71 10.74 -3.38 23.27
N ASP A 72 9.75 -2.73 22.66
CA ASP A 72 8.50 -3.39 22.31
C ASP A 72 8.76 -4.52 21.33
N LYS A 73 7.99 -5.57 21.48
CA LYS A 73 8.08 -6.80 20.67
C LYS A 73 6.68 -7.34 20.44
N ILE A 74 6.41 -7.69 19.21
CA ILE A 74 5.19 -8.39 18.77
C ILE A 74 5.57 -9.59 17.92
N THR A 75 4.62 -10.45 17.60
CA THR A 75 4.77 -11.47 16.56
C THR A 75 4.47 -10.88 15.18
N LYS A 76 4.87 -11.59 14.13
CA LYS A 76 4.49 -11.25 12.74
C LYS A 76 2.98 -11.29 12.55
N GLY A 77 2.27 -12.24 13.21
CA GLY A 77 0.81 -12.31 13.19
C GLY A 77 0.17 -11.06 13.80
N GLU A 78 0.64 -10.62 14.96
CA GLU A 78 0.17 -9.37 15.59
C GLU A 78 0.47 -8.13 14.70
N ALA A 79 1.62 -8.11 13.99
CA ALA A 79 1.89 -7.04 13.03
C ALA A 79 0.88 -7.05 11.88
N ASP A 80 0.48 -8.23 11.39
CA ASP A 80 -0.54 -8.37 10.35
C ASP A 80 -1.93 -7.92 10.82
N ASP A 81 -2.27 -8.24 12.06
CA ASP A 81 -3.51 -7.78 12.69
C ASP A 81 -3.53 -6.25 12.84
N MET A 82 -2.39 -5.64 13.20
CA MET A 82 -2.28 -4.19 13.35
C MET A 82 -2.54 -3.44 12.04
N ILE A 83 -1.92 -3.83 10.93
CA ILE A 83 -2.16 -3.17 9.64
C ILE A 83 -3.60 -3.39 9.15
N THR A 84 -4.16 -4.57 9.40
CA THR A 84 -5.56 -4.87 9.06
C THR A 84 -6.51 -4.01 9.88
N TRP A 85 -6.27 -3.87 11.18
CA TRP A 85 -7.05 -3.00 12.04
C TRP A 85 -6.98 -1.53 11.57
N GLU A 86 -5.79 -1.01 11.27
CA GLU A 86 -5.65 0.37 10.76
C GLU A 86 -6.38 0.56 9.43
N MET A 87 -6.30 -0.42 8.52
CA MET A 87 -7.03 -0.34 7.25
C MET A 87 -8.54 -0.34 7.45
N THR A 88 -9.04 -1.08 8.43
CA THR A 88 -10.47 -1.06 8.82
C THR A 88 -10.87 0.31 9.39
N GLN A 89 -9.99 0.96 10.18
CA GLN A 89 -10.25 2.33 10.64
C GLN A 89 -10.29 3.32 9.45
N LYS A 90 -9.39 3.17 8.47
CA LYS A 90 -9.40 3.98 7.24
C LYS A 90 -10.66 3.76 6.42
N GLU A 91 -11.14 2.53 6.31
CA GLU A 91 -12.43 2.23 5.68
C GLU A 91 -13.57 2.98 6.38
N SER A 92 -13.68 2.89 7.70
CA SER A 92 -14.69 3.60 8.49
C SER A 92 -14.63 5.13 8.35
N GLU A 93 -13.45 5.70 8.09
CA GLU A 93 -13.29 7.12 7.79
C GLU A 93 -13.72 7.46 6.36
N VAL A 94 -13.30 6.66 5.38
CA VAL A 94 -13.52 6.89 3.94
C VAL A 94 -14.99 6.70 3.58
N SER A 95 -15.67 5.69 4.12
CA SER A 95 -17.09 5.39 3.86
C SER A 95 -18.04 6.53 4.25
N LYS A 96 -17.60 7.47 5.10
CA LYS A 96 -18.40 8.66 5.47
C LYS A 96 -18.61 9.63 4.29
N PHE A 97 -17.82 9.53 3.23
CA PHE A 97 -17.89 10.44 2.08
C PHE A 97 -17.65 9.79 0.71
N VAL A 98 -17.22 8.54 0.68
CA VAL A 98 -17.13 7.71 -0.53
C VAL A 98 -18.12 6.57 -0.41
N ASP A 99 -19.11 6.53 -1.31
CA ASP A 99 -20.04 5.40 -1.41
C ASP A 99 -19.40 4.25 -2.20
N PRO A 100 -19.18 3.08 -1.58
CA PRO A 100 -18.57 1.93 -2.25
C PRO A 100 -19.54 1.19 -3.19
N SER A 101 -20.83 1.51 -3.19
CA SER A 101 -21.85 0.75 -3.92
C SER A 101 -21.63 0.73 -5.43
N ASN A 102 -21.01 1.77 -6.00
CA ASN A 102 -20.71 1.91 -7.42
C ASN A 102 -19.26 1.63 -7.78
N LEU A 103 -18.50 1.05 -6.86
CA LEU A 103 -17.09 0.74 -7.04
C LEU A 103 -16.88 -0.78 -7.13
N THR A 104 -15.80 -1.17 -7.80
CA THR A 104 -15.24 -2.53 -7.71
C THR A 104 -14.37 -2.66 -6.45
N ASN A 105 -14.04 -3.89 -6.04
CA ASN A 105 -13.13 -4.13 -4.92
C ASN A 105 -11.76 -3.45 -5.13
N ASN A 106 -11.21 -3.51 -6.36
CA ASN A 106 -9.93 -2.88 -6.68
C ASN A 106 -9.99 -1.35 -6.62
N GLU A 107 -11.08 -0.75 -7.11
CA GLU A 107 -11.27 0.70 -7.03
C GLU A 107 -11.32 1.15 -5.57
N TYR A 108 -12.12 0.47 -4.74
CA TYR A 108 -12.22 0.83 -3.33
C TYR A 108 -10.93 0.54 -2.56
N ALA A 109 -10.27 -0.58 -2.83
CA ALA A 109 -8.96 -0.90 -2.24
C ALA A 109 -7.88 0.14 -2.57
N ALA A 110 -7.86 0.68 -3.79
CA ALA A 110 -6.93 1.74 -4.17
C ALA A 110 -7.17 3.03 -3.38
N LEU A 111 -8.44 3.39 -3.15
CA LEU A 111 -8.80 4.54 -2.32
C LEU A 111 -8.44 4.35 -0.85
N LEU A 112 -8.62 3.14 -0.31
CA LEU A 112 -8.21 2.79 1.05
C LEU A 112 -6.68 2.85 1.20
N SER A 113 -5.91 2.31 0.23
CA SER A 113 -4.45 2.43 0.22
C SER A 113 -3.98 3.88 0.15
N PHE A 114 -4.62 4.70 -0.69
CA PHE A 114 -4.34 6.14 -0.75
C PHE A 114 -4.60 6.81 0.60
N ALA A 115 -5.77 6.54 1.22
CA ALA A 115 -6.15 7.08 2.52
C ALA A 115 -5.22 6.61 3.65
N TYR A 116 -4.76 5.37 3.61
CA TYR A 116 -3.78 4.84 4.57
C TYR A 116 -2.48 5.65 4.54
N ASN A 117 -1.97 5.98 3.34
CA ASN A 117 -0.71 6.71 3.19
C ASN A 117 -0.85 8.25 3.32
N ALA A 118 -1.91 8.83 2.74
CA ALA A 118 -2.10 10.29 2.64
C ALA A 118 -3.08 10.85 3.68
N GLY A 119 -3.67 9.98 4.51
CA GLY A 119 -4.80 10.30 5.36
C GLY A 119 -6.12 10.31 4.61
N SER A 120 -7.20 9.93 5.27
CA SER A 120 -8.54 9.83 4.67
C SER A 120 -9.02 11.17 4.10
N TYR A 121 -8.68 12.28 4.75
CA TYR A 121 -8.98 13.62 4.26
C TYR A 121 -8.20 14.00 2.99
N GLY A 122 -7.13 13.26 2.68
CA GLY A 122 -6.36 13.42 1.44
C GLY A 122 -7.22 13.25 0.18
N LEU A 123 -8.19 12.32 0.19
CA LEU A 123 -9.11 12.10 -0.92
C LEU A 123 -9.96 13.36 -1.22
N LYS A 124 -10.41 14.07 -0.20
CA LYS A 124 -11.14 15.34 -0.35
C LYS A 124 -10.24 16.46 -0.84
N LYS A 125 -9.07 16.65 -0.24
CA LYS A 125 -8.11 17.69 -0.64
C LYS A 125 -7.65 17.58 -2.08
N THR A 126 -7.69 16.41 -2.65
CA THR A 126 -7.29 16.13 -4.04
C THR A 126 -8.47 16.02 -4.99
N SER A 127 -9.71 16.25 -4.52
CA SER A 127 -10.96 16.10 -5.27
C SER A 127 -11.16 14.72 -5.89
N ILE A 128 -10.54 13.69 -5.33
CA ILE A 128 -10.71 12.30 -5.79
C ILE A 128 -12.13 11.83 -5.49
N ASP A 129 -12.67 12.15 -4.31
CA ASP A 129 -14.05 11.82 -3.91
C ASP A 129 -15.10 12.45 -4.83
N GLU A 130 -14.89 13.70 -5.25
CA GLU A 130 -15.78 14.36 -6.21
C GLU A 130 -15.69 13.74 -7.60
N SER A 131 -14.48 13.34 -8.02
CA SER A 131 -14.25 12.75 -9.33
C SER A 131 -14.99 11.44 -9.53
N LEU A 132 -15.20 10.67 -8.48
CA LEU A 132 -15.97 9.41 -8.51
C LEU A 132 -17.42 9.61 -8.96
N LYS A 133 -17.98 10.79 -8.73
CA LYS A 133 -19.37 11.14 -9.07
C LYS A 133 -19.51 11.68 -10.48
N ASN A 134 -18.52 12.46 -10.94
CA ASN A 134 -18.67 13.35 -12.08
C ASN A 134 -17.68 13.08 -13.23
N LYS A 135 -16.71 12.20 -13.03
CA LYS A 135 -15.63 11.94 -14.01
C LYS A 135 -15.56 10.46 -14.41
N SER A 136 -14.84 10.21 -15.49
CA SER A 136 -14.52 8.86 -15.89
C SER A 136 -13.56 8.19 -14.92
N ARG A 137 -13.53 6.84 -14.90
CA ARG A 137 -12.58 6.07 -14.09
C ARG A 137 -11.13 6.44 -14.43
N GLN A 138 -10.84 6.72 -15.69
CA GLN A 138 -9.50 7.14 -16.12
C GLN A 138 -9.09 8.51 -15.55
N GLU A 139 -10.01 9.46 -15.51
CA GLU A 139 -9.74 10.78 -14.92
C GLU A 139 -9.51 10.68 -13.41
N THR A 140 -10.30 9.87 -12.70
CA THR A 140 -10.10 9.59 -11.27
C THR A 140 -8.74 8.92 -11.04
N ALA A 141 -8.36 7.93 -11.84
CA ALA A 141 -7.06 7.28 -11.78
C ALA A 141 -5.88 8.25 -12.03
N ASN A 142 -6.05 9.21 -12.93
CA ASN A 142 -5.06 10.26 -13.16
C ASN A 142 -4.93 11.20 -11.95
N LEU A 143 -6.03 11.55 -11.29
CA LEU A 143 -5.98 12.32 -10.04
C LEU A 143 -5.22 11.56 -8.93
N ILE A 144 -5.47 10.27 -8.76
CA ILE A 144 -4.72 9.43 -7.82
C ILE A 144 -3.22 9.49 -8.17
N LYS A 145 -2.86 9.23 -9.43
CA LYS A 145 -1.47 9.17 -9.91
C LYS A 145 -0.69 10.47 -9.68
N ASP A 146 -1.33 11.62 -9.77
CA ASP A 146 -0.68 12.92 -9.74
C ASP A 146 -0.84 13.67 -8.41
N SER A 147 -1.46 13.04 -7.40
CA SER A 147 -1.72 13.63 -6.09
C SER A 147 -0.70 13.19 -5.04
N VAL A 148 -0.42 14.10 -4.06
CA VAL A 148 0.38 13.81 -2.85
C VAL A 148 1.75 13.21 -3.19
N LEU A 149 2.55 13.97 -3.94
CA LEU A 149 3.88 13.54 -4.42
C LEU A 149 5.03 14.04 -3.54
N THR A 150 4.74 14.76 -2.45
CA THR A 150 5.75 15.36 -1.58
C THR A 150 5.69 14.78 -0.17
N ALA A 151 6.86 14.64 0.44
CA ALA A 151 7.03 14.33 1.86
C ALA A 151 7.92 15.40 2.48
N GLY A 152 7.49 16.00 3.61
CA GLY A 152 8.24 17.10 4.24
C GLY A 152 8.51 18.29 3.30
N GLY A 153 7.61 18.55 2.34
CA GLY A 153 7.73 19.63 1.34
C GLY A 153 8.60 19.28 0.13
N ASN A 154 9.28 18.13 0.10
CA ASN A 154 10.14 17.71 -0.99
C ASN A 154 9.46 16.64 -1.87
N TYR A 155 9.73 16.69 -3.17
CA TYR A 155 9.28 15.65 -4.10
C TYR A 155 9.84 14.29 -3.71
N SER A 156 8.99 13.25 -3.76
CA SER A 156 9.35 11.87 -3.45
C SER A 156 9.05 10.94 -4.62
N GLN A 157 10.10 10.38 -5.21
CA GLN A 157 9.96 9.37 -6.26
C GLN A 157 9.24 8.10 -5.73
N GLY A 158 9.43 7.76 -4.46
CA GLY A 158 8.71 6.66 -3.81
C GLY A 158 7.20 6.90 -3.79
N LEU A 159 6.76 8.09 -3.39
CA LEU A 159 5.34 8.47 -3.43
C LEU A 159 4.80 8.47 -4.86
N LYS A 160 5.54 8.99 -5.84
CA LYS A 160 5.12 8.95 -7.25
C LYS A 160 4.89 7.52 -7.73
N ASN A 161 5.81 6.62 -7.43
CA ASN A 161 5.69 5.21 -7.81
C ASN A 161 4.48 4.56 -7.12
N ARG A 162 4.25 4.84 -5.83
CA ARG A 162 3.07 4.36 -5.10
C ARG A 162 1.76 4.86 -5.73
N ARG A 163 1.68 6.15 -6.07
CA ARG A 163 0.50 6.74 -6.75
C ARG A 163 0.24 6.10 -8.12
N ILE A 164 1.29 5.81 -8.89
CA ILE A 164 1.18 5.07 -10.16
C ILE A 164 0.59 3.68 -9.92
N ASP A 165 1.05 2.95 -8.92
CA ASP A 165 0.56 1.60 -8.63
C ASP A 165 -0.87 1.63 -8.08
N GLU A 166 -1.24 2.60 -7.24
CA GLU A 166 -2.62 2.81 -6.76
C GLU A 166 -3.57 3.17 -7.91
N SER A 167 -3.13 4.01 -8.84
CA SER A 167 -3.88 4.32 -10.06
C SER A 167 -4.14 3.07 -10.91
N LYS A 168 -3.15 2.20 -11.07
CA LYS A 168 -3.30 0.92 -11.77
C LYS A 168 -4.20 -0.07 -11.03
N LEU A 169 -4.11 -0.11 -9.70
CA LEU A 169 -5.02 -0.91 -8.88
C LEU A 169 -6.47 -0.43 -9.08
N PHE A 170 -6.69 0.89 -9.06
CA PHE A 170 -7.99 1.49 -9.32
C PHE A 170 -8.57 1.09 -10.69
N LEU A 171 -7.76 1.05 -11.72
CA LEU A 171 -8.18 0.64 -13.08
C LEU A 171 -8.28 -0.90 -13.27
N GLY A 172 -7.93 -1.69 -12.27
CA GLY A 172 -7.83 -3.15 -12.39
C GLY A 172 -6.63 -3.61 -13.25
N GLU A 173 -5.65 -2.74 -13.46
CA GLU A 173 -4.46 -2.98 -14.29
C GLU A 173 -3.20 -3.29 -13.47
N TYR A 174 -3.33 -3.32 -12.13
CA TYR A 174 -2.18 -3.55 -11.26
C TYR A 174 -1.59 -4.94 -11.48
N ASN A 175 -0.31 -4.98 -11.84
CA ASN A 175 0.48 -6.19 -11.96
C ASN A 175 1.65 -6.13 -10.99
N GLU A 176 1.65 -7.00 -9.99
CA GLU A 176 2.66 -7.04 -8.95
C GLU A 176 4.07 -7.27 -9.49
N LEU A 177 4.24 -8.18 -10.45
CA LEU A 177 5.54 -8.49 -11.06
C LEU A 177 6.13 -7.28 -11.79
N TYR A 178 5.28 -6.54 -12.51
CA TYR A 178 5.71 -5.32 -13.19
C TYR A 178 6.07 -4.20 -12.21
N SER A 179 5.32 -4.07 -11.14
CA SER A 179 5.60 -3.10 -10.06
C SER A 179 6.93 -3.40 -9.35
N LEU A 180 7.20 -4.67 -9.06
CA LEU A 180 8.48 -5.12 -8.49
C LEU A 180 9.65 -4.84 -9.45
N TYR A 181 9.45 -5.05 -10.76
CA TYR A 181 10.44 -4.71 -11.77
C TYR A 181 10.80 -3.21 -11.77
N LEU A 182 9.80 -2.34 -11.77
CA LEU A 182 10.04 -0.88 -11.76
C LEU A 182 10.77 -0.40 -10.48
N ARG A 183 10.45 -0.99 -9.33
CA ARG A 183 11.13 -0.66 -8.06
C ARG A 183 12.60 -1.11 -8.01
N ASN A 184 12.91 -2.21 -8.67
CA ASN A 184 14.24 -2.82 -8.69
C ASN A 184 15.08 -2.43 -9.92
N SER A 185 14.55 -1.65 -10.85
CA SER A 185 15.21 -1.30 -12.12
C SER A 185 16.46 -0.40 -11.98
N GLY A 186 16.78 0.07 -10.75
CA GLY A 186 18.09 0.64 -10.43
C GLY A 186 19.23 -0.39 -10.31
N SER A 187 18.94 -1.71 -10.34
CA SER A 187 19.92 -2.80 -10.26
C SER A 187 19.45 -4.03 -11.04
N VAL A 188 19.22 -3.89 -12.35
CA VAL A 188 18.67 -4.98 -13.16
C VAL A 188 19.74 -5.99 -13.54
N ASN A 189 19.62 -7.22 -13.03
CA ASN A 189 20.31 -8.38 -13.55
C ASN A 189 19.56 -8.95 -14.76
N VAL A 190 20.27 -9.25 -15.85
CA VAL A 190 19.74 -9.74 -17.14
C VAL A 190 18.82 -10.97 -16.99
N ALA A 191 19.02 -11.80 -15.96
CA ALA A 191 18.18 -12.95 -15.66
C ALA A 191 16.72 -12.56 -15.33
N THR A 192 16.49 -11.40 -14.69
CA THR A 192 15.15 -10.92 -14.33
C THR A 192 14.37 -10.45 -15.55
N ILE A 193 15.06 -9.94 -16.58
CA ILE A 193 14.45 -9.54 -17.87
C ILE A 193 13.94 -10.78 -18.62
N GLY A 194 14.68 -11.88 -18.59
CA GLY A 194 14.30 -13.12 -19.26
C GLY A 194 13.00 -13.71 -18.68
N ILE A 195 12.86 -13.73 -17.35
CA ILE A 195 11.66 -14.24 -16.68
C ILE A 195 10.44 -13.35 -16.99
N LEU A 196 10.61 -12.03 -16.98
CA LEU A 196 9.52 -11.08 -17.26
C LEU A 196 9.02 -11.22 -18.70
N LEU A 197 9.93 -11.37 -19.68
CA LEU A 197 9.58 -11.58 -21.09
C LEU A 197 8.82 -12.92 -21.28
N ILE A 198 9.20 -13.97 -20.57
CA ILE A 198 8.50 -15.27 -20.61
C ILE A 198 7.07 -15.12 -20.06
N VAL A 199 6.91 -14.44 -18.91
CA VAL A 199 5.59 -14.24 -18.28
C VAL A 199 4.69 -13.38 -19.15
N ILE A 200 5.21 -12.29 -19.73
CA ILE A 200 4.46 -11.43 -20.66
C ILE A 200 4.07 -12.23 -21.91
N THR A 201 4.97 -13.03 -22.47
CA THR A 201 4.70 -13.85 -23.64
C THR A 201 3.63 -14.92 -23.37
N LEU A 202 3.68 -15.56 -22.20
CA LEU A 202 2.68 -16.54 -21.78
C LEU A 202 1.32 -15.88 -21.51
N TYR A 203 1.29 -14.69 -20.91
CA TYR A 203 0.08 -13.92 -20.69
C TYR A 203 -0.57 -13.49 -22.01
N LEU A 204 0.20 -12.94 -22.94
CA LEU A 204 -0.28 -12.54 -24.27
C LEU A 204 -0.80 -13.75 -25.06
N ARG A 205 -0.09 -14.90 -25.02
CA ARG A 205 -0.57 -16.14 -25.68
C ARG A 205 -1.88 -16.67 -25.09
N ARG A 206 -2.15 -16.48 -23.80
CA ARG A 206 -3.46 -16.85 -23.19
C ARG A 206 -4.58 -15.90 -23.60
N ARG A 207 -4.31 -14.62 -23.79
CA ARG A 207 -5.31 -13.60 -24.12
C ARG A 207 -5.72 -13.64 -25.60
N PHE A 208 -4.84 -14.08 -26.48
CA PHE A 208 -5.06 -14.12 -27.93
C PHE A 208 -5.31 -15.54 -28.49
N LYS A 209 -5.53 -16.54 -27.61
CA LYS A 209 -6.01 -17.87 -27.99
C LYS A 209 -7.54 -17.98 -27.79
N LYS A 210 -8.29 -17.03 -28.31
CA LYS A 210 -9.74 -17.16 -28.56
C LYS A 210 -10.02 -16.79 -30.01
#